data_59edef995c5170147521a1934e2f1c07
#
_entry.id   59edef995c5170147521a1934e2f1c07
#
_cell.length_a   1.000
_cell.length_b   1.000
_cell.length_c   1.000
_cell.angle_alpha   90.00
_cell.angle_beta   90.00
_cell.angle_gamma   90.00
#
_symmetry.space_group_name_H-M   'P 1'
#
loop_
_entity.id
_entity.type
_entity.pdbx_description
1 polymer ?
#
loop_
_entity_poly.entity_id
_entity_poly.type
_entity_poly.pdbx_seq_one_letter_code
_entity_poly.pdbx_strand_id
1 'polypeptide(L)'
;MKNILLILTILTTAVACNRKSQLVYLNDLTNENLGSVKAPVYLIKPGDVLSIQIYTQDPNISRLFNLANTQTATSSIYNSEISTYITGFSVSDSGEVNLPVIGKVKIAELSVRDAQDTIQYAADRYLKDALVVVKLLSFRVTVLGEVKRPGTYTNYKDNLNIFEAIGLAGDLSDFGKRNNVLVLRNTPQGVKTFRMDLQDKNIVTSDGFFLQPNDTVIVEPRSGKVMALNTPNIQLLLSTLTTLLLFLNFLKK
;
A
#
# COMPACT_ATOMS: atom_id res chain seq x y z
N MET A 1 57.28 -6.36 7.80
CA MET A 1 56.17 -5.51 8.19
C MET A 1 55.48 -4.87 6.99
N LYS A 2 56.18 -4.28 5.99
CA LYS A 2 55.59 -3.66 4.80
C LYS A 2 54.68 -4.60 3.98
N ASN A 3 55.10 -5.86 3.81
CA ASN A 3 54.34 -6.88 3.05
C ASN A 3 53.08 -7.36 3.78
N ILE A 4 53.08 -7.40 5.12
CA ILE A 4 51.89 -7.76 5.93
C ILE A 4 50.84 -6.67 5.85
N LEU A 5 51.26 -5.41 5.86
CA LEU A 5 50.35 -4.26 5.71
C LEU A 5 49.69 -4.26 4.33
N LEU A 6 50.42 -4.61 3.29
CA LEU A 6 49.95 -4.71 1.91
C LEU A 6 48.90 -5.84 1.74
N ILE A 7 49.16 -6.99 2.36
CA ILE A 7 48.22 -8.14 2.35
C ILE A 7 46.92 -7.78 3.12
N LEU A 8 47.02 -7.09 4.25
CA LEU A 8 45.87 -6.68 5.05
C LEU A 8 45.01 -5.66 4.29
N THR A 9 45.60 -4.73 3.54
CA THR A 9 44.86 -3.76 2.69
C THR A 9 44.15 -4.44 1.51
N ILE A 10 44.79 -5.45 0.88
CA ILE A 10 44.15 -6.22 -0.20
C ILE A 10 43.00 -7.08 0.34
N LEU A 11 43.13 -7.64 1.54
CA LEU A 11 42.07 -8.45 2.16
C LEU A 11 40.83 -7.63 2.52
N THR A 12 41.02 -6.36 2.92
CA THR A 12 39.89 -5.46 3.26
C THR A 12 39.12 -4.97 2.03
N THR A 13 39.78 -4.84 0.87
CA THR A 13 39.09 -4.45 -0.37
C THR A 13 38.28 -5.58 -1.01
N ALA A 14 38.62 -6.84 -0.73
CA ALA A 14 37.89 -8.00 -1.28
C ALA A 14 36.52 -8.25 -0.67
N VAL A 15 36.19 -7.69 0.49
CA VAL A 15 34.90 -7.90 1.22
C VAL A 15 33.80 -6.95 0.75
N ALA A 16 34.07 -5.96 -0.11
CA ALA A 16 33.13 -4.93 -0.53
C ALA A 16 32.18 -5.35 -1.67
N CYS A 17 32.03 -6.66 -1.97
CA CYS A 17 31.15 -7.11 -3.03
C CYS A 17 29.68 -7.10 -2.57
N ASN A 18 29.02 -5.96 -2.71
CA ASN A 18 27.59 -5.81 -2.46
C ASN A 18 26.81 -6.47 -3.62
N ARG A 19 25.99 -7.49 -3.32
CA ARG A 19 25.18 -8.18 -4.34
C ARG A 19 24.13 -7.22 -4.91
N LYS A 20 24.38 -6.66 -6.09
CA LYS A 20 23.47 -5.81 -6.87
C LYS A 20 22.07 -6.44 -7.03
N SER A 21 21.99 -7.77 -7.11
CA SER A 21 20.73 -8.52 -7.23
C SER A 21 19.75 -8.28 -6.09
N GLN A 22 20.21 -7.86 -4.91
CA GLN A 22 19.32 -7.61 -3.76
C GLN A 22 18.56 -6.27 -3.84
N LEU A 23 18.84 -5.43 -4.83
CA LEU A 23 18.22 -4.11 -4.99
C LEU A 23 17.23 -4.06 -6.16
N VAL A 24 17.14 -5.12 -6.95
CA VAL A 24 16.32 -5.17 -8.16
C VAL A 24 15.02 -5.90 -7.86
N TYR A 25 13.90 -5.37 -8.36
CA TYR A 25 12.61 -6.06 -8.40
C TYR A 25 12.58 -7.07 -9.54
N LEU A 26 11.88 -8.18 -9.36
CA LEU A 26 11.64 -9.17 -10.40
C LEU A 26 12.95 -9.54 -11.14
N ASN A 27 14.03 -9.79 -10.39
CA ASN A 27 15.39 -9.96 -10.93
C ASN A 27 15.57 -11.25 -11.75
N ASP A 28 14.63 -12.17 -11.67
CA ASP A 28 14.57 -13.44 -12.41
C ASP A 28 13.66 -13.36 -13.66
N LEU A 29 13.10 -12.18 -13.98
CA LEU A 29 12.30 -11.96 -15.16
C LEU A 29 13.23 -11.87 -16.38
N THR A 30 13.12 -12.88 -17.25
CA THR A 30 13.52 -12.81 -18.66
C THR A 30 12.30 -12.37 -19.48
N ASN A 31 12.46 -12.11 -20.79
CA ASN A 31 11.37 -11.69 -21.68
C ASN A 31 10.28 -12.79 -21.82
N GLU A 32 9.67 -13.17 -20.70
CA GLU A 32 8.63 -14.19 -20.61
C GLU A 32 7.25 -13.52 -20.52
N ASN A 33 6.26 -14.12 -21.14
CA ASN A 33 4.87 -13.74 -20.92
C ASN A 33 4.34 -14.48 -19.70
N LEU A 34 4.14 -13.79 -18.60
CA LEU A 34 3.63 -14.34 -17.33
C LEU A 34 2.12 -14.70 -17.39
N GLY A 35 1.49 -14.59 -18.58
CA GLY A 35 0.07 -14.80 -18.74
C GLY A 35 -0.79 -13.64 -18.19
N SER A 36 -2.11 -13.79 -18.32
CA SER A 36 -3.05 -12.80 -17.80
C SER A 36 -3.34 -13.08 -16.33
N VAL A 37 -2.82 -12.24 -15.46
CA VAL A 37 -3.16 -12.28 -14.02
C VAL A 37 -4.38 -11.39 -13.80
N LYS A 38 -5.55 -12.02 -13.55
CA LYS A 38 -6.77 -11.27 -13.22
C LYS A 38 -6.77 -10.91 -11.74
N ALA A 39 -7.04 -9.63 -11.44
CA ALA A 39 -7.30 -9.22 -10.08
C ALA A 39 -8.56 -9.90 -9.53
N PRO A 40 -8.57 -10.36 -8.28
CA PRO A 40 -9.76 -10.90 -7.65
C PRO A 40 -10.81 -9.78 -7.53
N VAL A 41 -12.07 -10.14 -7.76
CA VAL A 41 -13.19 -9.21 -7.59
C VAL A 41 -13.38 -8.97 -6.09
N TYR A 42 -13.31 -7.70 -5.66
CA TYR A 42 -13.62 -7.34 -4.29
C TYR A 42 -15.13 -7.40 -4.06
N LEU A 43 -15.54 -8.05 -2.97
CA LEU A 43 -16.92 -8.09 -2.53
C LEU A 43 -17.12 -7.11 -1.37
N ILE A 44 -18.14 -6.29 -1.47
CA ILE A 44 -18.51 -5.25 -0.49
C ILE A 44 -18.78 -5.90 0.87
N LYS A 45 -18.26 -5.30 1.92
CA LYS A 45 -18.39 -5.79 3.31
C LYS A 45 -19.11 -4.76 4.18
N PRO A 46 -19.72 -5.19 5.29
CA PRO A 46 -20.16 -4.26 6.34
C PRO A 46 -19.02 -3.34 6.79
N GLY A 47 -19.33 -2.06 6.97
CA GLY A 47 -18.35 -1.03 7.30
C GLY A 47 -17.67 -0.37 6.09
N ASP A 48 -17.84 -0.88 4.88
CA ASP A 48 -17.38 -0.18 3.67
C ASP A 48 -18.14 1.12 3.47
N VAL A 49 -17.46 2.09 2.85
CA VAL A 49 -18.03 3.39 2.48
C VAL A 49 -18.03 3.51 0.97
N LEU A 50 -19.19 3.81 0.41
CA LEU A 50 -19.41 3.93 -1.01
C LEU A 50 -19.82 5.36 -1.38
N SER A 51 -19.32 5.86 -2.50
CA SER A 51 -19.96 6.98 -3.20
C SER A 51 -21.07 6.42 -4.07
N ILE A 52 -22.28 6.85 -3.85
CA ILE A 52 -23.46 6.48 -4.64
C ILE A 52 -24.05 7.78 -5.16
N GLN A 53 -24.04 7.93 -6.48
CA GLN A 53 -24.55 9.11 -7.16
C GLN A 53 -25.65 8.70 -8.12
N ILE A 54 -26.77 9.43 -8.08
CA ILE A 54 -27.94 9.16 -8.92
C ILE A 54 -28.21 10.40 -9.76
N TYR A 55 -28.10 10.26 -11.06
CA TYR A 55 -28.35 11.32 -12.02
C TYR A 55 -29.69 11.08 -12.72
N THR A 56 -30.47 12.13 -12.91
CA THR A 56 -31.72 12.12 -13.66
C THR A 56 -31.71 13.26 -14.65
N GLN A 57 -32.66 13.27 -15.59
CA GLN A 57 -32.82 14.38 -16.54
C GLN A 57 -33.22 15.70 -15.84
N ASP A 58 -33.91 15.64 -14.70
CA ASP A 58 -34.23 16.81 -13.89
C ASP A 58 -33.13 17.08 -12.86
N PRO A 59 -32.41 18.22 -12.97
CA PRO A 59 -31.36 18.57 -12.01
C PRO A 59 -31.84 18.75 -10.57
N ASN A 60 -33.10 19.12 -10.36
CA ASN A 60 -33.66 19.30 -9.01
C ASN A 60 -33.86 17.95 -8.33
N ILE A 61 -34.33 16.96 -9.09
CA ILE A 61 -34.45 15.59 -8.61
C ILE A 61 -33.06 15.02 -8.32
N SER A 62 -32.10 15.18 -9.24
CA SER A 62 -30.72 14.75 -9.04
C SER A 62 -30.10 15.32 -7.75
N ARG A 63 -30.40 16.59 -7.42
CA ARG A 63 -29.95 17.22 -6.17
C ARG A 63 -30.44 16.52 -4.92
N LEU A 64 -31.69 16.06 -4.91
CA LEU A 64 -32.27 15.39 -3.72
C LEU A 64 -31.52 14.12 -3.34
N PHE A 65 -30.98 13.42 -4.34
CA PHE A 65 -30.21 12.18 -4.12
C PHE A 65 -28.73 12.44 -3.85
N ASN A 66 -28.21 13.60 -4.29
CA ASN A 66 -26.79 13.96 -4.21
C ASN A 66 -26.55 15.12 -3.23
N LEU A 67 -27.40 15.28 -2.19
CA LEU A 67 -27.34 16.40 -1.24
C LEU A 67 -25.97 16.55 -0.55
N ALA A 68 -25.27 15.46 -0.34
CA ALA A 68 -23.90 15.50 0.22
C ALA A 68 -22.87 16.21 -0.69
N ASN A 69 -23.14 16.27 -2.00
CA ASN A 69 -22.25 16.88 -2.98
C ASN A 69 -22.58 18.36 -3.29
N THR A 70 -23.68 18.90 -2.74
CA THR A 70 -24.16 20.26 -3.05
C THR A 70 -23.69 21.32 -2.07
N GLN A 71 -22.96 21.00 -1.03
CA GLN A 71 -22.40 22.01 -0.14
C GLN A 71 -21.24 22.73 -0.84
N THR A 72 -21.55 23.96 -1.17
CA THR A 72 -20.71 25.04 -1.70
C THR A 72 -19.19 24.86 -1.53
N ALA A 73 -18.53 24.94 -2.66
CA ALA A 73 -17.10 24.98 -2.88
C ALA A 73 -16.35 25.98 -1.98
N THR A 74 -16.00 25.54 -0.78
CA THR A 74 -14.82 26.05 -0.11
C THR A 74 -13.76 24.96 -0.24
N SER A 75 -12.90 25.15 -1.18
CA SER A 75 -12.09 24.19 -1.92
C SER A 75 -11.03 23.39 -1.16
N SER A 76 -10.96 23.42 0.15
CA SER A 76 -9.93 22.74 0.92
C SER A 76 -10.40 21.49 1.71
N ILE A 77 -11.73 21.28 1.81
CA ILE A 77 -12.29 20.17 2.61
C ILE A 77 -12.50 18.91 1.78
N TYR A 78 -12.57 19.01 0.45
CA TYR A 78 -12.97 17.90 -0.44
C TYR A 78 -11.98 16.73 -0.56
N ASN A 79 -10.74 16.88 -0.12
CA ASN A 79 -9.71 15.84 -0.20
C ASN A 79 -9.34 15.23 1.16
N SER A 80 -10.15 15.45 2.21
CA SER A 80 -9.89 14.87 3.51
C SER A 80 -10.67 13.57 3.72
N GLU A 81 -10.13 12.66 4.54
CA GLU A 81 -10.85 11.45 4.99
C GLU A 81 -12.19 11.79 5.63
N ILE A 82 -12.29 12.98 6.24
CA ILE A 82 -13.50 13.51 6.86
C ILE A 82 -14.60 13.75 5.81
N SER A 83 -14.25 14.32 4.64
CA SER A 83 -15.25 14.55 3.58
C SER A 83 -15.80 13.23 3.03
N THR A 84 -14.93 12.24 2.85
CA THR A 84 -15.31 10.88 2.43
C THR A 84 -16.29 10.24 3.40
N TYR A 85 -16.06 10.40 4.70
CA TYR A 85 -16.97 9.88 5.74
C TYR A 85 -18.31 10.62 5.75
N ILE A 86 -18.32 11.92 5.54
CA ILE A 86 -19.56 12.74 5.58
C ILE A 86 -20.40 12.52 4.32
N THR A 87 -19.77 12.38 3.14
CA THR A 87 -20.47 12.32 1.85
C THR A 87 -20.74 10.90 1.37
N GLY A 88 -20.09 9.89 1.96
CA GLY A 88 -20.24 8.49 1.59
C GLY A 88 -21.41 7.80 2.27
N PHE A 89 -21.89 6.73 1.65
CA PHE A 89 -22.88 5.82 2.21
C PHE A 89 -22.17 4.63 2.87
N SER A 90 -22.32 4.50 4.18
CA SER A 90 -21.76 3.36 4.92
C SER A 90 -22.66 2.14 4.79
N VAL A 91 -22.02 0.98 4.56
CA VAL A 91 -22.70 -0.33 4.57
C VAL A 91 -22.92 -0.73 6.03
N SER A 92 -24.17 -0.97 6.41
CA SER A 92 -24.53 -1.39 7.77
C SER A 92 -24.08 -2.82 8.07
N ASP A 93 -24.15 -3.22 9.34
CA ASP A 93 -23.86 -4.59 9.77
C ASP A 93 -24.81 -5.62 9.13
N SER A 94 -26.03 -5.21 8.76
CA SER A 94 -26.97 -6.04 7.99
C SER A 94 -26.62 -6.15 6.50
N GLY A 95 -25.58 -5.43 6.05
CA GLY A 95 -25.11 -5.43 4.66
C GLY A 95 -25.95 -4.52 3.74
N GLU A 96 -26.63 -3.53 4.31
CA GLU A 96 -27.51 -2.63 3.58
C GLU A 96 -26.96 -1.21 3.55
N VAL A 97 -27.26 -0.47 2.49
CA VAL A 97 -27.12 1.00 2.44
C VAL A 97 -28.49 1.64 2.49
N ASN A 98 -28.59 2.79 3.18
CA ASN A 98 -29.84 3.54 3.27
C ASN A 98 -29.75 4.76 2.34
N LEU A 99 -30.53 4.74 1.26
CA LEU A 99 -30.55 5.79 0.25
C LEU A 99 -31.80 6.68 0.42
N PRO A 100 -31.67 8.00 0.23
CA PRO A 100 -32.83 8.88 0.23
C PRO A 100 -33.88 8.38 -0.76
N VAL A 101 -35.15 8.46 -0.41
CA VAL A 101 -36.33 8.08 -1.21
C VAL A 101 -36.41 6.56 -1.53
N ILE A 102 -35.29 5.94 -1.91
CA ILE A 102 -35.24 4.50 -2.31
C ILE A 102 -35.33 3.60 -1.07
N GLY A 103 -34.75 4.05 0.07
CA GLY A 103 -34.73 3.29 1.30
C GLY A 103 -33.53 2.35 1.37
N LYS A 104 -33.67 1.22 2.06
CA LYS A 104 -32.62 0.25 2.31
C LYS A 104 -32.42 -0.69 1.13
N VAL A 105 -31.20 -0.84 0.68
CA VAL A 105 -30.78 -1.74 -0.41
C VAL A 105 -29.67 -2.64 0.12
N LYS A 106 -29.82 -3.95 0.00
CA LYS A 106 -28.80 -4.92 0.40
C LYS A 106 -27.75 -5.05 -0.71
N ILE A 107 -26.48 -4.78 -0.35
CA ILE A 107 -25.35 -4.78 -1.29
C ILE A 107 -24.12 -5.52 -0.78
N ALA A 108 -24.11 -5.96 0.48
CA ALA A 108 -23.01 -6.79 0.97
C ALA A 108 -22.88 -8.08 0.16
N GLU A 109 -21.64 -8.57 0.02
CA GLU A 109 -21.28 -9.75 -0.77
C GLU A 109 -21.46 -9.59 -2.30
N LEU A 110 -21.84 -8.39 -2.76
CA LEU A 110 -21.86 -8.05 -4.17
C LEU A 110 -20.54 -7.37 -4.58
N SER A 111 -20.18 -7.50 -5.86
CA SER A 111 -19.16 -6.63 -6.44
C SER A 111 -19.68 -5.18 -6.51
N VAL A 112 -18.79 -4.20 -6.65
CA VAL A 112 -19.22 -2.79 -6.84
C VAL A 112 -20.14 -2.64 -8.05
N ARG A 113 -19.88 -3.41 -9.11
CA ARG A 113 -20.70 -3.42 -10.32
C ARG A 113 -22.09 -4.03 -10.08
N ASP A 114 -22.16 -5.19 -9.43
CA ASP A 114 -23.44 -5.84 -9.13
C ASP A 114 -24.27 -5.02 -8.14
N ALA A 115 -23.59 -4.35 -7.19
CA ALA A 115 -24.21 -3.40 -6.28
C ALA A 115 -24.79 -2.20 -7.03
N GLN A 116 -24.07 -1.66 -8.02
CA GLN A 116 -24.57 -0.61 -8.90
C GLN A 116 -25.83 -1.05 -9.64
N ASP A 117 -25.82 -2.23 -10.23
CA ASP A 117 -26.97 -2.78 -10.96
C ASP A 117 -28.18 -3.01 -10.01
N THR A 118 -27.93 -3.48 -8.79
CA THR A 118 -28.95 -3.66 -7.76
C THR A 118 -29.58 -2.33 -7.33
N ILE A 119 -28.75 -1.31 -7.12
CA ILE A 119 -29.23 0.04 -6.76
C ILE A 119 -29.97 0.68 -7.95
N GLN A 120 -29.47 0.48 -9.18
CA GLN A 120 -30.14 0.95 -10.40
C GLN A 120 -31.55 0.38 -10.50
N TYR A 121 -31.69 -0.94 -10.32
CA TYR A 121 -33.01 -1.59 -10.31
C TYR A 121 -33.95 -1.03 -9.24
N ALA A 122 -33.41 -0.73 -8.04
CA ALA A 122 -34.18 -0.11 -6.98
C ALA A 122 -34.60 1.33 -7.30
N ALA A 123 -33.69 2.11 -7.94
CA ALA A 123 -33.91 3.49 -8.34
C ALA A 123 -34.98 3.62 -9.44
N ASP A 124 -34.98 2.71 -10.41
CA ASP A 124 -35.91 2.71 -11.54
C ASP A 124 -37.38 2.59 -11.16
N ARG A 125 -37.66 2.14 -9.92
CA ARG A 125 -39.04 2.10 -9.37
C ARG A 125 -39.58 3.48 -9.01
N TYR A 126 -38.69 4.44 -8.74
CA TYR A 126 -39.03 5.77 -8.26
C TYR A 126 -38.67 6.87 -9.26
N LEU A 127 -37.70 6.59 -10.11
CA LEU A 127 -37.07 7.57 -10.99
C LEU A 127 -37.11 7.09 -12.43
N LYS A 128 -37.58 7.94 -13.32
CA LYS A 128 -37.53 7.68 -14.74
C LYS A 128 -36.16 8.10 -15.29
N ASP A 129 -35.55 7.23 -16.10
CA ASP A 129 -34.27 7.48 -16.77
C ASP A 129 -33.13 7.87 -15.80
N ALA A 130 -33.06 7.24 -14.63
CA ALA A 130 -31.99 7.44 -13.68
C ALA A 130 -30.72 6.69 -14.10
N LEU A 131 -29.56 7.31 -13.86
CA LEU A 131 -28.25 6.70 -13.98
C LEU A 131 -27.61 6.62 -12.60
N VAL A 132 -27.33 5.41 -12.13
CA VAL A 132 -26.63 5.17 -10.86
C VAL A 132 -25.16 4.94 -11.11
N VAL A 133 -24.30 5.62 -10.33
CA VAL A 133 -22.84 5.43 -10.34
C VAL A 133 -22.39 5.08 -8.92
N VAL A 134 -21.74 3.94 -8.76
CA VAL A 134 -21.21 3.47 -7.46
C VAL A 134 -19.70 3.35 -7.52
N LYS A 135 -19.03 3.87 -6.49
CA LYS A 135 -17.57 3.74 -6.32
C LYS A 135 -17.24 3.42 -4.86
N LEU A 136 -16.25 2.57 -4.64
CA LEU A 136 -15.74 2.27 -3.31
C LEU A 136 -14.82 3.42 -2.85
N LEU A 137 -15.14 4.06 -1.71
CA LEU A 137 -14.35 5.14 -1.12
C LEU A 137 -13.43 4.64 -0.01
N SER A 138 -13.76 3.52 0.64
CA SER A 138 -13.02 2.96 1.76
C SER A 138 -11.78 2.15 1.36
N PHE A 139 -11.40 2.12 0.08
CA PHE A 139 -10.22 1.39 -0.35
C PHE A 139 -8.95 2.15 0.03
N ARG A 140 -8.41 1.80 1.19
CA ARG A 140 -7.12 2.29 1.67
C ARG A 140 -6.24 1.13 2.11
N VAL A 141 -4.92 1.32 2.01
CA VAL A 141 -3.89 0.39 2.49
C VAL A 141 -2.89 1.14 3.35
N THR A 142 -2.35 0.47 4.35
CA THR A 142 -1.32 1.04 5.22
C THR A 142 0.02 0.43 4.85
N VAL A 143 1.04 1.27 4.60
CA VAL A 143 2.40 0.83 4.29
C VAL A 143 3.33 1.30 5.39
N LEU A 144 4.01 0.35 6.03
CA LEU A 144 4.86 0.57 7.21
C LEU A 144 6.27 0.00 7.00
N GLY A 145 7.20 0.42 7.86
CA GLY A 145 8.57 -0.10 7.91
C GLY A 145 9.52 0.64 6.98
N GLU A 146 10.38 -0.12 6.27
CA GLU A 146 11.47 0.42 5.48
C GLU A 146 11.02 0.90 4.09
N VAL A 147 10.17 1.91 4.07
CA VAL A 147 9.75 2.68 2.89
C VAL A 147 10.09 4.16 3.09
N LYS A 148 10.17 4.92 2.00
CA LYS A 148 10.53 6.34 2.07
C LYS A 148 9.47 7.19 2.76
N ARG A 149 8.20 6.83 2.62
CA ARG A 149 7.07 7.54 3.21
C ARG A 149 6.07 6.52 3.80
N PRO A 150 6.28 6.05 5.03
CA PRO A 150 5.28 5.21 5.69
C PRO A 150 4.00 6.00 5.93
N GLY A 151 2.84 5.35 5.77
CA GLY A 151 1.54 5.99 5.94
C GLY A 151 0.39 5.16 5.41
N THR A 152 -0.82 5.71 5.49
CA THR A 152 -2.02 5.14 4.90
C THR A 152 -2.31 5.83 3.57
N TYR A 153 -2.59 5.04 2.53
CA TYR A 153 -2.80 5.50 1.16
C TYR A 153 -4.17 5.07 0.67
N THR A 154 -4.93 6.03 0.14
CA THR A 154 -6.22 5.75 -0.48
C THR A 154 -6.01 5.35 -1.94
N ASN A 155 -6.68 4.28 -2.34
CA ASN A 155 -6.71 3.83 -3.73
C ASN A 155 -8.03 4.28 -4.39
N TYR A 156 -7.93 4.87 -5.57
CA TYR A 156 -9.08 5.33 -6.38
C TYR A 156 -9.35 4.43 -7.59
N LYS A 157 -8.60 3.32 -7.71
CA LYS A 157 -8.77 2.31 -8.76
C LYS A 157 -9.52 1.11 -8.19
N ASP A 158 -10.10 0.29 -9.07
CA ASP A 158 -10.78 -0.94 -8.68
C ASP A 158 -9.83 -1.96 -8.02
N ASN A 159 -8.56 -1.93 -8.42
CA ASN A 159 -7.53 -2.85 -7.92
C ASN A 159 -6.27 -2.09 -7.53
N LEU A 160 -5.52 -2.65 -6.60
CA LEU A 160 -4.21 -2.18 -6.18
C LEU A 160 -3.30 -3.38 -5.96
N ASN A 161 -2.14 -3.40 -6.62
CA ASN A 161 -1.13 -4.42 -6.35
C ASN A 161 -0.05 -3.93 -5.40
N ILE A 162 0.76 -4.87 -4.89
CA ILE A 162 1.79 -4.56 -3.89
C ILE A 162 2.84 -3.57 -4.40
N PHE A 163 3.21 -3.62 -5.69
CA PHE A 163 4.18 -2.69 -6.28
C PHE A 163 3.62 -1.27 -6.35
N GLU A 164 2.33 -1.13 -6.71
CA GLU A 164 1.65 0.18 -6.69
C GLU A 164 1.59 0.77 -5.28
N ALA A 165 1.27 -0.04 -4.27
CA ALA A 165 1.25 0.40 -2.87
C ALA A 165 2.63 0.87 -2.39
N ILE A 166 3.68 0.13 -2.72
CA ILE A 166 5.07 0.51 -2.43
C ILE A 166 5.44 1.79 -3.19
N GLY A 167 5.02 1.92 -4.45
CA GLY A 167 5.21 3.12 -5.26
C GLY A 167 4.54 4.35 -4.64
N LEU A 168 3.31 4.23 -4.11
CA LEU A 168 2.63 5.29 -3.36
C LEU A 168 3.44 5.71 -2.13
N ALA A 169 4.08 4.76 -1.45
CA ALA A 169 4.97 5.01 -0.31
C ALA A 169 6.36 5.55 -0.72
N GLY A 170 6.57 5.84 -2.02
CA GLY A 170 7.81 6.42 -2.55
C GLY A 170 8.96 5.44 -2.71
N ASP A 171 8.65 4.15 -2.82
CA ASP A 171 9.59 3.02 -2.87
C ASP A 171 10.16 2.60 -1.51
N LEU A 172 10.83 1.46 -1.47
CA LEU A 172 11.56 0.99 -0.29
C LEU A 172 12.74 1.93 0.01
N SER A 173 13.10 2.02 1.30
CA SER A 173 14.36 2.62 1.70
C SER A 173 15.55 1.74 1.27
N ASP A 174 16.76 2.29 1.37
CA ASP A 174 17.99 1.54 1.07
C ASP A 174 18.16 0.30 1.96
N PHE A 175 17.53 0.31 3.12
CA PHE A 175 17.55 -0.78 4.09
C PHE A 175 16.33 -1.71 4.01
N GLY A 176 15.40 -1.48 3.10
CA GLY A 176 14.22 -2.32 2.93
C GLY A 176 14.56 -3.70 2.36
N LYS A 177 14.04 -4.76 3.00
CA LYS A 177 14.13 -6.14 2.51
C LYS A 177 13.12 -6.35 1.39
N ARG A 178 13.59 -6.48 0.13
CA ARG A 178 12.72 -6.80 -1.02
C ARG A 178 12.21 -8.24 -1.01
N ASN A 179 12.98 -9.15 -0.46
CA ASN A 179 12.66 -10.57 -0.43
C ASN A 179 11.80 -10.99 0.78
N ASN A 180 11.34 -10.05 1.60
CA ASN A 180 10.53 -10.37 2.77
C ASN A 180 9.62 -9.20 3.14
N VAL A 181 8.59 -9.00 2.34
CA VAL A 181 7.52 -8.03 2.60
C VAL A 181 6.32 -8.78 3.13
N LEU A 182 5.78 -8.33 4.25
CA LEU A 182 4.64 -8.96 4.91
C LEU A 182 3.36 -8.18 4.57
N VAL A 183 2.35 -8.89 4.10
CA VAL A 183 1.00 -8.35 3.94
C VAL A 183 0.10 -8.95 5.02
N LEU A 184 -0.55 -8.12 5.82
CA LEU A 184 -1.54 -8.49 6.81
C LEU A 184 -2.93 -8.16 6.29
N ARG A 185 -3.82 -9.14 6.26
CA ARG A 185 -5.22 -9.01 5.83
C ARG A 185 -6.16 -9.45 6.93
N ASN A 186 -7.02 -8.56 7.36
CA ASN A 186 -8.08 -8.90 8.29
C ASN A 186 -9.19 -9.67 7.57
N THR A 187 -9.54 -10.84 8.12
CA THR A 187 -10.64 -11.67 7.63
C THR A 187 -11.58 -12.00 8.78
N PRO A 188 -12.83 -12.43 8.51
CA PRO A 188 -13.75 -12.86 9.57
C PRO A 188 -13.20 -14.01 10.45
N GLN A 189 -12.26 -14.80 9.92
CA GLN A 189 -11.62 -15.93 10.61
C GLN A 189 -10.34 -15.53 11.36
N GLY A 190 -9.94 -14.25 11.32
CA GLY A 190 -8.72 -13.74 11.92
C GLY A 190 -7.79 -13.05 10.92
N VAL A 191 -6.55 -12.83 11.33
CA VAL A 191 -5.56 -12.14 10.48
C VAL A 191 -4.84 -13.16 9.60
N LYS A 192 -5.00 -13.05 8.27
CA LYS A 192 -4.23 -13.81 7.28
C LYS A 192 -2.96 -13.05 6.94
N THR A 193 -1.84 -13.75 6.84
CA THR A 193 -0.53 -13.17 6.54
C THR A 193 0.03 -13.75 5.24
N PHE A 194 0.64 -12.89 4.41
CA PHE A 194 1.33 -13.31 3.20
C PHE A 194 2.75 -12.75 3.24
N ARG A 195 3.73 -13.63 3.06
CA ARG A 195 5.14 -13.21 2.88
C ARG A 195 5.44 -13.18 1.39
N MET A 196 5.88 -12.02 0.94
CA MET A 196 6.08 -11.69 -0.45
C MET A 196 7.56 -11.47 -0.73
N ASP A 197 8.09 -12.11 -1.75
CA ASP A 197 9.40 -11.79 -2.33
C ASP A 197 9.18 -10.91 -3.58
N LEU A 198 9.53 -9.63 -3.47
CA LEU A 198 9.39 -8.67 -4.58
C LEU A 198 10.41 -8.90 -5.69
N GLN A 199 11.35 -9.81 -5.50
CA GLN A 199 12.39 -10.16 -6.47
C GLN A 199 12.00 -11.36 -7.34
N ASP A 200 11.04 -12.18 -6.85
CA ASP A 200 10.56 -13.39 -7.52
C ASP A 200 9.45 -13.04 -8.53
N LYS A 201 9.56 -13.52 -9.76
CA LYS A 201 8.54 -13.36 -10.81
C LYS A 201 7.20 -14.00 -10.44
N ASN A 202 7.20 -15.07 -9.66
CA ASN A 202 6.00 -15.77 -9.25
C ASN A 202 5.13 -14.97 -8.26
N ILE A 203 5.63 -13.85 -7.76
CA ILE A 203 4.86 -12.96 -6.87
C ILE A 203 3.51 -12.57 -7.49
N VAL A 204 3.45 -12.39 -8.80
CA VAL A 204 2.24 -11.94 -9.51
C VAL A 204 1.07 -12.92 -9.41
N THR A 205 1.35 -14.20 -9.15
CA THR A 205 0.35 -15.26 -8.96
C THR A 205 0.01 -15.52 -7.50
N SER A 206 0.66 -14.82 -6.57
CA SER A 206 0.41 -14.97 -5.13
C SER A 206 -0.92 -14.33 -4.72
N ASP A 207 -1.65 -14.95 -3.78
CA ASP A 207 -2.88 -14.42 -3.17
C ASP A 207 -2.72 -13.04 -2.51
N GLY A 208 -1.49 -12.68 -2.10
CA GLY A 208 -1.15 -11.41 -1.50
C GLY A 208 -0.78 -10.33 -2.50
N PHE A 209 -0.65 -10.64 -3.78
CA PHE A 209 -0.20 -9.70 -4.81
C PHE A 209 -1.17 -8.53 -5.00
N PHE A 210 -2.47 -8.83 -5.15
CA PHE A 210 -3.51 -7.83 -5.13
C PHE A 210 -3.94 -7.56 -3.70
N LEU A 211 -3.79 -6.30 -3.30
CA LEU A 211 -4.18 -5.84 -1.98
C LEU A 211 -5.70 -5.65 -1.91
N GLN A 212 -6.24 -5.85 -0.73
CA GLN A 212 -7.64 -5.57 -0.41
C GLN A 212 -7.75 -4.32 0.48
N PRO A 213 -8.93 -3.69 0.56
CA PRO A 213 -9.17 -2.62 1.51
C PRO A 213 -8.75 -2.98 2.93
N ASN A 214 -8.06 -2.06 3.60
CA ASN A 214 -7.51 -2.19 4.95
C ASN A 214 -6.36 -3.21 5.10
N ASP A 215 -5.74 -3.69 4.03
CA ASP A 215 -4.49 -4.44 4.12
C ASP A 215 -3.38 -3.56 4.70
N THR A 216 -2.48 -4.20 5.46
CA THR A 216 -1.26 -3.56 5.95
C THR A 216 -0.05 -4.24 5.33
N VAL A 217 0.78 -3.45 4.66
CA VAL A 217 2.04 -3.87 4.05
C VAL A 217 3.18 -3.45 4.96
N ILE A 218 3.99 -4.40 5.40
CA ILE A 218 5.12 -4.15 6.30
C ILE A 218 6.42 -4.56 5.61
N VAL A 219 7.33 -3.61 5.45
CA VAL A 219 8.66 -3.84 4.90
C VAL A 219 9.66 -3.96 6.04
N GLU A 220 10.23 -5.15 6.19
CA GLU A 220 11.24 -5.40 7.23
C GLU A 220 12.59 -4.75 6.88
N PRO A 221 13.36 -4.32 7.91
CA PRO A 221 14.71 -3.83 7.71
C PRO A 221 15.69 -4.96 7.40
N ARG A 222 16.73 -4.67 6.61
CA ARG A 222 17.91 -5.53 6.48
C ARG A 222 18.76 -5.46 7.75
N SER A 223 19.47 -6.54 8.05
CA SER A 223 20.44 -6.60 9.17
C SER A 223 21.49 -5.49 9.11
N GLY A 224 21.86 -5.05 7.92
CA GLY A 224 22.78 -3.94 7.73
C GLY A 224 22.35 -2.59 8.32
N LYS A 225 21.05 -2.37 8.54
CA LYS A 225 20.57 -1.15 9.21
C LYS A 225 21.08 -1.04 10.65
N VAL A 226 21.03 -2.13 11.41
CA VAL A 226 21.52 -2.16 12.80
C VAL A 226 23.02 -1.87 12.82
N MET A 227 23.77 -2.42 11.86
CA MET A 227 25.21 -2.15 11.72
C MET A 227 25.48 -0.68 11.36
N ALA A 228 24.71 -0.10 10.43
CA ALA A 228 24.84 1.30 10.05
C ALA A 228 24.54 2.27 11.21
N LEU A 229 23.57 1.95 12.06
CA LEU A 229 23.27 2.73 13.26
C LEU A 229 24.38 2.68 14.31
N ASN A 230 25.17 1.59 14.35
CA ASN A 230 26.32 1.42 15.24
C ASN A 230 27.64 1.91 14.62
N THR A 231 27.63 2.38 13.37
CA THR A 231 28.86 2.87 12.67
C THR A 231 29.60 3.98 13.43
N PRO A 232 28.94 4.97 14.10
CA PRO A 232 29.64 5.98 14.88
C PRO A 232 30.54 5.37 15.94
N ASN A 233 30.09 4.31 16.62
CA ASN A 233 30.87 3.64 17.66
C ASN A 233 32.10 2.91 17.08
N ILE A 234 31.93 2.27 15.92
CA ILE A 234 33.03 1.60 15.21
C ILE A 234 34.05 2.64 14.71
N GLN A 235 33.58 3.78 14.20
CA GLN A 235 34.44 4.85 13.72
C GLN A 235 35.23 5.50 14.86
N LEU A 236 34.63 5.68 16.03
CA LEU A 236 35.32 6.13 17.24
C LEU A 236 36.40 5.13 17.68
N LEU A 237 36.11 3.82 17.69
CA LEU A 237 37.08 2.78 18.01
C LEU A 237 38.27 2.79 17.04
N LEU A 238 38.01 2.90 15.74
CA LEU A 238 39.08 2.97 14.73
C LEU A 238 39.91 4.23 14.86
N SER A 239 39.30 5.38 15.13
CA SER A 239 40.03 6.65 15.33
C SER A 239 40.88 6.64 16.61
N THR A 240 40.40 6.08 17.70
CA THR A 240 41.18 5.93 18.93
C THR A 240 42.35 4.99 18.75
N LEU A 241 42.15 3.86 18.01
CA LEU A 241 43.22 2.92 17.70
C LEU A 241 44.30 3.57 16.83
N THR A 242 43.91 4.29 15.78
CA THR A 242 44.88 5.01 14.91
C THR A 242 45.67 6.08 15.68
N THR A 243 44.99 6.83 16.55
CA THR A 243 45.64 7.84 17.39
C THR A 243 46.65 7.19 18.36
N LEU A 244 46.27 6.06 18.98
CA LEU A 244 47.17 5.30 19.85
C LEU A 244 48.42 4.78 19.10
N LEU A 245 48.22 4.24 17.92
CA LEU A 245 49.33 3.75 17.06
C LEU A 245 50.27 4.90 16.68
N LEU A 246 49.76 6.07 16.33
CA LEU A 246 50.58 7.25 16.02
C LEU A 246 51.34 7.73 17.24
N PHE A 247 50.70 7.74 18.41
CA PHE A 247 51.36 8.11 19.67
C PHE A 247 52.50 7.15 20.05
N LEU A 248 52.27 5.83 19.94
CA LEU A 248 53.29 4.83 20.17
C LEU A 248 54.45 4.93 19.18
N ASN A 249 54.19 5.27 17.93
CA ASN A 249 55.24 5.46 16.92
C ASN A 249 56.05 6.74 17.19
N PHE A 250 55.42 7.77 17.74
CA PHE A 250 56.11 9.01 18.16
C PHE A 250 57.05 8.77 19.35
N LEU A 251 56.60 7.98 20.35
CA LEU A 251 57.42 7.64 21.52
C LEU A 251 58.61 6.72 21.19
N LYS A 252 58.59 6.03 20.05
CA LYS A 252 59.64 5.10 19.63
C LYS A 252 60.76 5.78 18.82
N LYS A 253 60.62 7.07 18.56
CA LYS A 253 61.56 7.89 17.85
C LYS A 253 62.36 8.75 18.83
#